data_0a59bf2b2747b4c523bfc69a7c2987e3
#
_entry.id   0a59bf2b2747b4c523bfc69a7c2987e3
#
_cell.length_a   1.000
_cell.length_b   1.000
_cell.length_c   1.000
_cell.angle_alpha   90.00
_cell.angle_beta   90.00
_cell.angle_gamma   90.00
#
_symmetry.space_group_name_H-M   'P 1'
#
loop_
_entity.id
_entity.type
_entity.pdbx_description
1 polymer ?
#
loop_
_entity_poly.entity_id
_entity_poly.type
_entity_poly.pdbx_seq_one_letter_code
_entity_poly.pdbx_strand_id
1 'polypeptide(L)'
;MSGRRSDPLPPRALGLALGDLKAPFDQGTPSWRNPDPDPVGRVPGPGDPPRGFTQLGRSASLGNVPEGTDLRRSSRGNPPGPGTEGGGPSRAALHGEPDRRTLSEGATDSSDTTDWRVVSQLRSMLSETITREQESWEHEHQRPMDAEDRRLMGQSMIRRAIHDHADQLNRSGEALWTLDVEQRYVKAVTDAIFGFGRMQPVFEIADAENIEIHGYDCVLAQFGDGHREELDPVADSDAELVAAVRFLGENADPPRPFDDAHPTITVALGDRFRLHAIGFGLADRPSVIIRQHLLTDVSLETLAHSGMMPGEVAEMLRACVRARRSIVISGDQGAGKTTLLRALVDAIPVTERFGTLETDYELLTHLQPRRRNMVALQAKIGLGEVVDGRRIGEYTVADLIPEALRQNLTRLVVGEVRGNEAGAMLQAMQSGAGALTTTHSHSASSTMDRLAARVAEGGVLRLDEAYRQIAYNIHLLIHVALVDNTWRGGKRYRHISEIRALTGAMEAGRPTTHLVYRAGRDGSSEFFQPGENLLAEIEPFTGEEVTRP
;
A
#
# COMPACT_ATOMS: atom_id res chain seq x y z
N MET A 1 52.84 7.68 -10.65
CA MET A 1 52.12 8.19 -9.48
C MET A 1 50.72 7.58 -9.54
N SER A 2 50.47 6.70 -8.63
CA SER A 2 49.41 5.70 -8.65
C SER A 2 48.08 6.28 -8.19
N GLY A 3 47.10 6.27 -9.08
CA GLY A 3 45.68 6.51 -8.75
C GLY A 3 45.05 5.23 -8.20
N ARG A 4 44.68 5.22 -6.94
CA ARG A 4 43.84 4.16 -6.35
C ARG A 4 42.43 4.31 -6.85
N ARG A 5 41.95 3.31 -7.60
CA ARG A 5 40.52 3.11 -7.87
C ARG A 5 39.91 2.58 -6.58
N SER A 6 38.90 3.27 -6.06
CA SER A 6 38.03 2.79 -5.00
C SER A 6 37.02 1.83 -5.63
N ASP A 7 37.06 0.57 -5.23
CA ASP A 7 36.03 -0.43 -5.56
C ASP A 7 34.70 -0.04 -4.90
N PRO A 8 33.57 -0.24 -5.59
CA PRO A 8 32.27 -0.06 -4.99
C PRO A 8 31.99 -1.15 -3.95
N LEU A 9 31.55 -0.76 -2.77
CA LEU A 9 31.07 -1.66 -1.73
C LEU A 9 29.89 -2.50 -2.25
N PRO A 10 29.84 -3.80 -1.91
CA PRO A 10 28.71 -4.65 -2.29
C PRO A 10 27.43 -4.16 -1.61
N PRO A 11 26.26 -4.35 -2.25
CA PRO A 11 24.97 -3.99 -1.66
C PRO A 11 24.77 -4.79 -0.36
N ARG A 12 24.48 -4.08 0.73
CA ARG A 12 24.07 -4.69 1.99
C ARG A 12 22.78 -5.47 1.74
N ALA A 13 22.84 -6.77 1.84
CA ALA A 13 21.67 -7.64 1.88
C ALA A 13 20.88 -7.28 3.15
N LEU A 14 19.75 -6.59 2.97
CA LEU A 14 18.76 -6.36 4.01
C LEU A 14 17.92 -7.62 4.20
N GLY A 15 18.46 -8.57 4.95
CA GLY A 15 17.70 -9.69 5.46
C GLY A 15 16.97 -9.27 6.74
N LEU A 16 15.74 -8.77 6.62
CA LEU A 16 14.88 -8.55 7.77
C LEU A 16 14.23 -9.88 8.15
N ALA A 17 14.61 -10.40 9.31
CA ALA A 17 13.95 -11.55 9.90
C ALA A 17 12.61 -11.09 10.50
N LEU A 18 11.53 -11.88 10.31
CA LEU A 18 10.24 -11.68 10.97
C LEU A 18 10.32 -11.58 12.52
N GLY A 19 11.48 -11.93 13.11
CA GLY A 19 11.77 -11.80 14.54
C GLY A 19 12.01 -10.38 15.02
N ASP A 20 12.34 -9.43 14.13
CA ASP A 20 12.56 -8.03 14.50
C ASP A 20 11.26 -7.27 14.81
N LEU A 21 10.11 -7.90 14.54
CA LEU A 21 8.78 -7.32 14.77
C LEU A 21 8.25 -7.51 16.20
N LYS A 22 8.98 -8.20 17.08
CA LYS A 22 8.58 -8.40 18.50
C LYS A 22 9.70 -7.98 19.46
N ALA A 23 10.00 -6.68 19.52
CA ALA A 23 10.66 -6.15 20.71
C ALA A 23 9.55 -5.81 21.73
N PRO A 24 9.58 -6.35 22.94
CA PRO A 24 8.68 -5.89 23.99
C PRO A 24 9.11 -4.47 24.37
N PHE A 25 8.20 -3.52 24.23
CA PHE A 25 8.31 -2.24 24.90
C PHE A 25 8.33 -2.50 26.39
N ASP A 26 9.49 -2.34 27.00
CA ASP A 26 9.63 -2.32 28.45
C ASP A 26 8.89 -1.07 28.97
N GLN A 27 7.71 -1.31 29.54
CA GLN A 27 6.93 -0.29 30.24
C GLN A 27 7.59 -0.02 31.60
N GLY A 28 8.61 0.78 31.60
CA GLY A 28 9.02 1.50 32.79
C GLY A 28 7.93 2.51 33.14
N THR A 29 7.00 2.12 33.99
CA THR A 29 5.96 2.99 34.52
C THR A 29 6.58 4.05 35.44
N PRO A 30 6.47 5.36 35.12
CA PRO A 30 6.68 6.38 36.13
C PRO A 30 5.49 6.33 37.10
N SER A 31 5.77 6.04 38.36
CA SER A 31 4.80 6.09 39.46
C SER A 31 4.29 7.51 39.67
N TRP A 32 3.11 7.81 39.14
CA TRP A 32 2.34 8.95 39.58
C TRP A 32 1.48 8.52 40.74
N ARG A 33 1.77 9.03 41.94
CA ARG A 33 0.90 8.89 43.14
C ARG A 33 -0.39 9.65 42.86
N ASN A 34 -1.51 8.95 42.89
CA ASN A 34 -2.82 9.56 43.03
C ASN A 34 -2.93 10.24 44.40
N PRO A 35 -3.49 11.46 44.48
CA PRO A 35 -3.94 12.00 45.74
C PRO A 35 -5.26 11.28 46.14
N ASP A 36 -5.41 11.05 47.46
CA ASP A 36 -6.54 10.40 48.10
C ASP A 36 -7.90 11.06 47.74
N PRO A 37 -8.96 10.27 47.61
CA PRO A 37 -10.31 10.81 47.43
C PRO A 37 -10.90 11.24 48.77
N ASP A 38 -11.34 12.49 48.84
CA ASP A 38 -12.19 13.01 49.92
C ASP A 38 -13.60 12.38 49.85
N PRO A 39 -14.26 12.21 50.99
CA PRO A 39 -15.44 11.39 51.08
C PRO A 39 -16.79 12.15 50.99
N VAL A 40 -17.79 11.42 50.49
CA VAL A 40 -19.23 11.58 50.70
C VAL A 40 -20.01 12.57 49.83
N GLY A 41 -20.70 12.03 48.87
CA GLY A 41 -21.89 12.59 48.24
C GLY A 41 -22.85 11.46 47.83
N ARG A 42 -24.00 11.37 48.54
CA ARG A 42 -25.07 10.37 48.42
C ARG A 42 -25.55 10.15 46.98
N VAL A 43 -25.69 8.90 46.62
CA VAL A 43 -26.45 8.42 45.44
C VAL A 43 -27.94 8.51 45.74
N PRO A 44 -28.81 9.13 44.89
CA PRO A 44 -30.27 8.96 44.95
C PRO A 44 -30.70 7.67 44.27
N GLY A 45 -31.63 6.97 44.88
CA GLY A 45 -32.24 5.73 44.43
C GLY A 45 -33.26 5.93 43.30
N PRO A 46 -33.73 4.83 42.65
CA PRO A 46 -34.57 4.88 41.46
C PRO A 46 -36.03 5.20 41.78
N GLY A 47 -36.53 6.27 41.22
CA GLY A 47 -37.95 6.57 41.23
C GLY A 47 -38.30 8.05 41.36
N ASP A 48 -38.23 8.81 40.28
CA ASP A 48 -39.12 9.95 40.06
C ASP A 48 -38.99 10.42 38.59
N PRO A 49 -40.10 10.73 37.90
CA PRO A 49 -40.08 11.09 36.47
C PRO A 49 -39.79 12.58 36.24
N PRO A 50 -39.10 12.98 35.17
CA PRO A 50 -38.91 14.38 34.86
C PRO A 50 -40.16 14.98 34.21
N ARG A 51 -40.56 16.12 34.73
CA ARG A 51 -41.63 16.99 34.19
C ARG A 51 -41.24 17.61 32.87
N GLY A 52 -42.19 17.58 32.03
CA GLY A 52 -42.47 18.05 30.73
C GLY A 52 -41.87 19.32 30.18
N PHE A 53 -41.66 19.29 28.86
CA PHE A 53 -41.81 20.42 27.99
C PHE A 53 -42.78 20.09 26.86
N THR A 54 -43.64 21.03 26.61
CA THR A 54 -44.92 21.05 25.91
C THR A 54 -44.82 20.73 24.45
N GLN A 55 -45.79 19.97 23.98
CA GLN A 55 -46.22 19.76 22.59
C GLN A 55 -46.53 21.06 21.86
N LEU A 56 -46.16 21.13 20.61
CA LEU A 56 -46.98 21.74 19.57
C LEU A 56 -46.97 20.81 18.36
N GLY A 57 -48.13 20.29 18.13
CA GLY A 57 -48.56 19.41 17.14
C GLY A 57 -48.90 20.03 15.81
N ARG A 58 -48.93 19.19 14.81
CA ARG A 58 -50.13 18.93 13.97
C ARG A 58 -49.80 17.88 12.91
N SER A 59 -50.63 16.89 13.00
CA SER A 59 -50.97 15.85 12.04
C SER A 59 -51.28 16.35 10.63
N ALA A 60 -50.86 15.60 9.61
CA ALA A 60 -51.60 15.43 8.38
C ALA A 60 -51.40 14.00 7.85
N SER A 61 -52.40 13.30 7.90
CA SER A 61 -53.09 12.16 7.35
C SER A 61 -52.52 11.48 6.10
N LEU A 62 -52.55 10.17 6.24
CA LEU A 62 -52.58 9.09 5.26
C LEU A 62 -53.40 9.40 3.98
N GLY A 63 -52.84 9.11 2.83
CA GLY A 63 -53.52 9.01 1.56
C GLY A 63 -53.13 7.73 0.81
N ASN A 64 -54.09 6.91 0.61
CA ASN A 64 -54.22 5.59 -0.01
C ASN A 64 -53.37 5.31 -1.26
N VAL A 65 -52.91 4.07 -1.28
CA VAL A 65 -52.56 3.26 -2.45
C VAL A 65 -53.83 2.87 -3.23
N PRO A 66 -53.81 2.76 -4.53
CA PRO A 66 -54.63 1.75 -5.23
C PRO A 66 -53.75 0.71 -5.92
N GLU A 67 -54.15 -0.53 -5.64
CA GLU A 67 -53.79 -1.76 -6.36
C GLU A 67 -54.25 -1.76 -7.80
N GLY A 68 -53.49 -2.46 -8.62
CA GLY A 68 -53.99 -3.38 -9.64
C GLY A 68 -54.17 -2.85 -11.05
N THR A 69 -53.33 -3.37 -11.96
CA THR A 69 -53.84 -4.00 -13.17
C THR A 69 -52.83 -4.93 -13.81
N ASP A 70 -53.21 -6.16 -13.81
CA ASP A 70 -52.74 -7.30 -14.60
C ASP A 70 -52.96 -7.02 -16.10
N LEU A 71 -51.99 -7.29 -16.96
CA LEU A 71 -52.23 -7.60 -18.36
C LEU A 71 -51.27 -8.69 -18.84
N ARG A 72 -51.88 -9.84 -18.97
CA ARG A 72 -51.40 -11.06 -19.62
C ARG A 72 -51.30 -10.89 -21.13
N ARG A 73 -50.31 -11.61 -21.69
CA ARG A 73 -50.31 -12.39 -22.94
C ARG A 73 -50.77 -11.74 -24.24
N SER A 74 -49.92 -11.77 -25.24
CA SER A 74 -50.27 -12.48 -26.49
C SER A 74 -49.01 -12.90 -27.27
N SER A 75 -48.98 -14.17 -27.51
CA SER A 75 -48.20 -14.95 -28.47
C SER A 75 -48.74 -14.77 -29.90
N ARG A 76 -47.87 -14.95 -30.89
CA ARG A 76 -48.08 -15.42 -32.30
C ARG A 76 -47.23 -14.58 -33.25
N GLY A 77 -46.48 -15.08 -34.20
CA GLY A 77 -46.38 -16.37 -34.85
C GLY A 77 -45.42 -16.19 -36.02
N ASN A 78 -44.64 -17.21 -36.30
CA ASN A 78 -43.99 -17.44 -37.60
C ASN A 78 -45.06 -17.87 -38.63
N PRO A 79 -44.85 -18.03 -39.93
CA PRO A 79 -43.73 -18.18 -40.86
C PRO A 79 -44.04 -17.59 -42.30
N PRO A 80 -43.57 -18.06 -43.48
CA PRO A 80 -42.35 -18.73 -43.95
C PRO A 80 -41.71 -18.04 -45.19
N GLY A 81 -40.56 -18.59 -45.65
CA GLY A 81 -39.84 -18.20 -46.86
C GLY A 81 -40.57 -18.52 -48.20
N PRO A 82 -39.91 -18.43 -49.36
CA PRO A 82 -38.86 -19.35 -49.81
C PRO A 82 -37.78 -18.76 -50.77
N GLY A 83 -36.64 -19.46 -50.84
CA GLY A 83 -35.92 -19.98 -52.02
C GLY A 83 -35.22 -19.02 -52.98
N THR A 84 -33.96 -19.26 -53.23
CA THR A 84 -33.35 -19.85 -54.42
C THR A 84 -31.84 -19.71 -54.41
N GLU A 85 -31.18 -20.83 -54.45
CA GLU A 85 -30.07 -21.31 -55.35
C GLU A 85 -28.94 -20.36 -55.71
N GLY A 86 -27.67 -20.83 -55.48
CA GLY A 86 -26.55 -20.50 -56.34
C GLY A 86 -25.18 -20.68 -55.71
N GLY A 87 -24.54 -21.85 -55.92
CA GLY A 87 -23.13 -21.94 -56.24
C GLY A 87 -22.11 -21.89 -55.08
N GLY A 88 -21.69 -23.04 -54.55
CA GLY A 88 -20.41 -23.16 -53.87
C GLY A 88 -19.21 -23.14 -54.81
N PRO A 89 -18.02 -23.01 -54.26
CA PRO A 89 -17.17 -24.20 -54.25
C PRO A 89 -16.41 -24.46 -52.93
N SER A 90 -16.37 -25.74 -52.66
CA SER A 90 -15.29 -26.55 -52.11
C SER A 90 -14.46 -26.03 -50.93
N ARG A 91 -14.85 -26.54 -49.78
CA ARG A 91 -14.02 -26.68 -48.58
C ARG A 91 -12.86 -27.67 -48.83
N ALA A 92 -11.62 -27.18 -48.84
CA ALA A 92 -10.46 -28.00 -48.60
C ALA A 92 -10.27 -28.10 -47.07
N ALA A 93 -10.38 -29.27 -46.55
CA ALA A 93 -10.08 -29.62 -45.17
C ALA A 93 -8.57 -29.50 -44.92
N LEU A 94 -8.23 -28.69 -43.95
CA LEU A 94 -6.93 -28.76 -43.28
C LEU A 94 -7.19 -29.20 -41.82
N HIS A 95 -7.38 -30.51 -41.66
CA HIS A 95 -7.11 -31.19 -40.41
C HIS A 95 -5.60 -31.46 -40.36
N GLY A 96 -4.85 -30.59 -39.72
CA GLY A 96 -3.52 -30.88 -39.19
C GLY A 96 -3.71 -31.19 -37.73
N GLU A 97 -3.72 -32.48 -37.37
CA GLU A 97 -3.48 -32.90 -36.01
C GLU A 97 -2.10 -32.42 -35.57
N PRO A 98 -1.97 -31.78 -34.39
CA PRO A 98 -0.64 -31.57 -33.83
C PRO A 98 -0.08 -32.94 -33.43
N ASP A 99 0.99 -33.29 -34.08
CA ASP A 99 1.89 -34.40 -33.85
C ASP A 99 2.10 -34.53 -32.33
N ARG A 100 1.52 -35.60 -31.76
CA ARG A 100 1.88 -36.09 -30.44
C ARG A 100 3.30 -36.60 -30.51
N ARG A 101 4.26 -35.66 -30.42
CA ARG A 101 5.60 -36.06 -30.01
C ARG A 101 5.46 -36.62 -28.62
N THR A 102 5.56 -37.92 -28.52
CA THR A 102 5.90 -38.65 -27.32
C THR A 102 7.09 -37.94 -26.67
N LEU A 103 6.78 -37.10 -25.67
CA LEU A 103 7.76 -36.73 -24.69
C LEU A 103 8.21 -38.02 -24.05
N SER A 104 9.42 -38.46 -24.41
CA SER A 104 10.13 -39.43 -23.65
C SER A 104 10.04 -38.97 -22.19
N GLU A 105 9.49 -39.82 -21.33
CA GLU A 105 9.70 -39.80 -19.90
C GLU A 105 11.22 -39.90 -19.66
N GLY A 106 11.91 -38.79 -19.81
CA GLY A 106 13.18 -38.55 -19.16
C GLY A 106 12.82 -38.43 -17.69
N ALA A 107 13.25 -39.38 -16.90
CA ALA A 107 13.28 -39.29 -15.45
C ALA A 107 13.91 -37.91 -15.13
N THR A 108 13.09 -36.93 -14.77
CA THR A 108 13.56 -35.71 -14.15
C THR A 108 14.19 -36.15 -12.85
N ASP A 109 15.50 -35.96 -12.80
CA ASP A 109 16.32 -36.24 -11.64
C ASP A 109 15.65 -35.52 -10.44
N SER A 110 15.00 -36.33 -9.58
CA SER A 110 14.26 -35.81 -8.40
C SER A 110 15.18 -35.16 -7.36
N SER A 111 16.47 -35.03 -7.68
CA SER A 111 17.49 -34.47 -6.83
C SER A 111 17.52 -32.93 -6.83
N ASP A 112 16.81 -32.26 -7.75
CA ASP A 112 16.92 -30.81 -7.92
C ASP A 112 15.80 -29.99 -7.24
N THR A 113 14.75 -30.63 -6.75
CA THR A 113 13.63 -29.97 -6.08
C THR A 113 13.69 -30.13 -4.56
N THR A 114 13.43 -29.05 -3.81
CA THR A 114 13.32 -29.10 -2.34
C THR A 114 11.96 -29.68 -1.93
N ASP A 115 11.94 -30.75 -1.13
CA ASP A 115 10.70 -31.26 -0.52
C ASP A 115 10.26 -30.36 0.65
N TRP A 116 9.24 -29.56 0.42
CA TRP A 116 8.74 -28.62 1.41
C TRP A 116 8.05 -29.29 2.61
N ARG A 117 7.67 -30.56 2.52
CA ARG A 117 7.17 -31.33 3.68
C ARG A 117 8.29 -31.56 4.69
N VAL A 118 9.49 -31.91 4.21
CA VAL A 118 10.69 -32.04 5.05
C VAL A 118 11.05 -30.69 5.66
N VAL A 119 11.02 -29.61 4.86
CA VAL A 119 11.26 -28.25 5.36
C VAL A 119 10.28 -27.89 6.48
N SER A 120 8.98 -28.19 6.32
CA SER A 120 7.95 -27.89 7.31
C SER A 120 8.16 -28.67 8.62
N GLN A 121 8.54 -29.94 8.54
CA GLN A 121 8.84 -30.77 9.71
C GLN A 121 10.06 -30.23 10.47
N LEU A 122 11.15 -29.96 9.75
CA LEU A 122 12.37 -29.40 10.33
C LEU A 122 12.13 -28.03 10.93
N ARG A 123 11.34 -27.17 10.27
CA ARG A 123 10.92 -25.88 10.80
C ARG A 123 10.23 -26.00 12.15
N SER A 124 9.23 -26.87 12.25
CA SER A 124 8.46 -27.04 13.51
C SER A 124 9.37 -27.45 14.67
N MET A 125 10.20 -28.48 14.45
CA MET A 125 11.14 -28.98 15.45
C MET A 125 12.18 -27.93 15.85
N LEU A 126 12.76 -27.23 14.87
CA LEU A 126 13.83 -26.27 15.12
C LEU A 126 13.34 -24.96 15.71
N SER A 127 12.13 -24.50 15.35
CA SER A 127 11.56 -23.28 15.93
C SER A 127 11.41 -23.39 17.44
N GLU A 128 10.90 -24.52 17.94
CA GLU A 128 10.79 -24.77 19.39
C GLU A 128 12.17 -24.82 20.07
N THR A 129 13.14 -25.46 19.41
CA THR A 129 14.48 -25.59 19.97
C THR A 129 15.21 -24.26 20.01
N ILE A 130 15.10 -23.45 18.95
CA ILE A 130 15.68 -22.10 18.89
C ILE A 130 15.06 -21.19 19.95
N THR A 131 13.73 -21.25 20.14
CA THR A 131 13.06 -20.45 21.17
C THR A 131 13.55 -20.85 22.58
N ARG A 132 13.66 -22.14 22.88
CA ARG A 132 14.16 -22.61 24.17
C ARG A 132 15.61 -22.19 24.43
N GLU A 133 16.44 -22.25 23.42
CA GLU A 133 17.84 -21.83 23.53
C GLU A 133 17.97 -20.33 23.73
N GLN A 134 17.13 -19.54 23.04
CA GLN A 134 17.04 -18.10 23.24
C GLN A 134 16.62 -17.77 24.68
N GLU A 135 15.56 -18.40 25.19
CA GLU A 135 15.09 -18.19 26.58
C GLU A 135 16.17 -18.56 27.61
N SER A 136 16.92 -19.66 27.37
CA SER A 136 18.04 -20.06 28.22
C SER A 136 19.15 -19.02 28.24
N TRP A 137 19.52 -18.51 27.05
CA TRP A 137 20.56 -17.50 26.91
C TRP A 137 20.14 -16.18 27.59
N GLU A 138 18.89 -15.72 27.37
CA GLU A 138 18.35 -14.51 28.01
C GLU A 138 18.30 -14.62 29.52
N HIS A 139 17.97 -15.80 30.05
CA HIS A 139 18.00 -16.07 31.47
C HIS A 139 19.44 -16.02 32.03
N GLU A 140 20.42 -16.58 31.32
CA GLU A 140 21.82 -16.58 31.74
C GLU A 140 22.42 -15.17 31.70
N HIS A 141 22.13 -14.39 30.66
CA HIS A 141 22.72 -13.07 30.42
C HIS A 141 21.92 -11.91 31.02
N GLN A 142 20.70 -12.17 31.56
CA GLN A 142 19.79 -11.19 32.16
C GLN A 142 19.48 -10.01 31.21
N ARG A 143 19.46 -10.25 29.92
CA ARG A 143 19.10 -9.29 28.88
C ARG A 143 18.45 -10.00 27.69
N PRO A 144 17.58 -9.33 26.93
CA PRO A 144 17.04 -9.91 25.70
C PRO A 144 18.18 -10.13 24.68
N MET A 145 18.06 -11.22 23.92
CA MET A 145 18.94 -11.51 22.78
C MET A 145 18.53 -10.59 21.63
N ASP A 146 19.50 -9.96 20.98
CA ASP A 146 19.20 -9.19 19.78
C ASP A 146 18.86 -10.09 18.57
N ALA A 147 18.20 -9.51 17.57
CA ALA A 147 17.70 -10.26 16.43
C ALA A 147 18.82 -10.89 15.58
N GLU A 148 19.97 -10.23 15.49
CA GLU A 148 21.12 -10.71 14.72
C GLU A 148 21.76 -11.91 15.42
N ASP A 149 21.99 -11.83 16.73
CA ASP A 149 22.49 -12.94 17.55
C ASP A 149 21.55 -14.14 17.50
N ARG A 150 20.23 -13.92 17.61
CA ARG A 150 19.21 -14.96 17.47
C ARG A 150 19.27 -15.65 16.12
N ARG A 151 19.43 -14.87 15.05
CA ARG A 151 19.54 -15.38 13.68
C ARG A 151 20.81 -16.21 13.50
N LEU A 152 21.96 -15.73 13.97
CA LEU A 152 23.24 -16.44 13.89
C LEU A 152 23.20 -17.76 14.66
N MET A 153 22.67 -17.74 15.88
CA MET A 153 22.46 -18.94 16.69
C MET A 153 21.55 -19.93 15.96
N GLY A 154 20.40 -19.49 15.48
CA GLY A 154 19.46 -20.33 14.76
C GLY A 154 20.04 -20.91 13.47
N GLN A 155 20.77 -20.14 12.68
CA GLN A 155 21.46 -20.64 11.48
C GLN A 155 22.48 -21.74 11.82
N SER A 156 23.20 -21.62 12.93
CA SER A 156 24.13 -22.66 13.39
C SER A 156 23.40 -23.94 13.75
N MET A 157 22.25 -23.83 14.44
CA MET A 157 21.40 -24.97 14.81
C MET A 157 20.79 -25.65 13.58
N ILE A 158 20.31 -24.85 12.62
CA ILE A 158 19.76 -25.35 11.36
C ILE A 158 20.80 -26.17 10.59
N ARG A 159 22.02 -25.61 10.40
CA ARG A 159 23.10 -26.33 9.69
C ARG A 159 23.40 -27.66 10.34
N ARG A 160 23.49 -27.71 11.67
CA ARG A 160 23.76 -28.95 12.40
C ARG A 160 22.64 -29.95 12.21
N ALA A 161 21.38 -29.53 12.37
CA ALA A 161 20.23 -30.42 12.22
C ALA A 161 20.07 -30.97 10.80
N ILE A 162 20.34 -30.14 9.78
CA ILE A 162 20.32 -30.58 8.38
C ILE A 162 21.43 -31.61 8.11
N HIS A 163 22.63 -31.35 8.61
CA HIS A 163 23.75 -32.30 8.48
C HIS A 163 23.44 -33.64 9.17
N ASP A 164 22.93 -33.60 10.40
CA ASP A 164 22.55 -34.80 11.14
C ASP A 164 21.44 -35.61 10.41
N HIS A 165 20.47 -34.89 9.82
CA HIS A 165 19.40 -35.48 9.02
C HIS A 165 19.96 -36.15 7.73
N ALA A 166 20.83 -35.46 7.00
CA ALA A 166 21.51 -35.98 5.82
C ALA A 166 22.31 -37.24 6.14
N ASP A 167 23.09 -37.22 7.23
CA ASP A 167 23.84 -38.38 7.72
C ASP A 167 22.93 -39.55 8.06
N GLN A 168 21.78 -39.32 8.65
CA GLN A 168 20.80 -40.34 8.97
C GLN A 168 20.25 -40.99 7.69
N LEU A 169 19.83 -40.20 6.70
CA LEU A 169 19.33 -40.68 5.41
C LEU A 169 20.41 -41.47 4.66
N ASN A 170 21.64 -40.99 4.65
CA ASN A 170 22.77 -41.65 4.01
C ASN A 170 23.08 -43.02 4.67
N ARG A 171 22.96 -43.14 6.01
CA ARG A 171 23.16 -44.39 6.74
C ARG A 171 22.01 -45.39 6.55
N SER A 172 20.77 -44.90 6.44
CA SER A 172 19.60 -45.77 6.17
C SER A 172 19.55 -46.24 4.71
N GLY A 173 20.28 -45.61 3.80
CA GLY A 173 20.26 -45.89 2.37
C GLY A 173 18.98 -45.37 1.67
N GLU A 174 18.21 -44.49 2.33
CA GLU A 174 16.97 -43.95 1.77
C GLU A 174 17.24 -42.87 0.72
N ALA A 175 18.25 -42.00 0.93
CA ALA A 175 18.65 -40.96 -0.02
C ALA A 175 20.12 -40.59 0.20
N LEU A 176 20.79 -40.18 -0.89
CA LEU A 176 22.12 -39.59 -0.82
C LEU A 176 21.97 -38.06 -0.93
N TRP A 177 22.16 -37.36 0.18
CA TRP A 177 22.22 -35.90 0.16
C TRP A 177 23.66 -35.47 -0.14
N THR A 178 23.82 -34.71 -1.22
CA THR A 178 25.07 -34.04 -1.57
C THR A 178 25.17 -32.73 -0.79
N LEU A 179 26.34 -32.11 -0.75
CA LEU A 179 26.55 -30.80 -0.10
C LEU A 179 25.61 -29.71 -0.67
N ASP A 180 25.32 -29.74 -1.97
CA ASP A 180 24.40 -28.80 -2.62
C ASP A 180 22.96 -29.00 -2.15
N VAL A 181 22.54 -30.25 -1.94
CA VAL A 181 21.23 -30.57 -1.36
C VAL A 181 21.14 -30.06 0.07
N GLU A 182 22.16 -30.32 0.90
CA GLU A 182 22.22 -29.83 2.29
C GLU A 182 22.13 -28.29 2.31
N GLN A 183 22.88 -27.59 1.46
CA GLN A 183 22.86 -26.12 1.41
C GLN A 183 21.49 -25.56 1.00
N ARG A 184 20.81 -26.21 0.04
CA ARG A 184 19.42 -25.84 -0.34
C ARG A 184 18.45 -25.99 0.83
N TYR A 185 18.51 -27.10 1.56
CA TYR A 185 17.66 -27.30 2.73
C TYR A 185 17.99 -26.34 3.87
N VAL A 186 19.28 -26.04 4.09
CA VAL A 186 19.70 -24.99 5.07
C VAL A 186 19.09 -23.65 4.71
N LYS A 187 19.14 -23.25 3.41
CA LYS A 187 18.50 -22.02 2.94
C LYS A 187 16.99 -22.09 3.14
N ALA A 188 16.32 -23.15 2.68
CA ALA A 188 14.88 -23.28 2.75
C ALA A 188 14.34 -23.28 4.20
N VAL A 189 15.01 -23.97 5.14
CA VAL A 189 14.61 -23.97 6.55
C VAL A 189 14.93 -22.62 7.22
N THR A 190 16.04 -21.98 6.86
CA THR A 190 16.37 -20.63 7.33
C THR A 190 15.31 -19.63 6.89
N ASP A 191 14.93 -19.67 5.62
CA ASP A 191 13.89 -18.81 5.06
C ASP A 191 12.52 -19.11 5.68
N ALA A 192 12.25 -20.39 6.03
CA ALA A 192 11.00 -20.76 6.69
C ALA A 192 10.91 -20.33 8.16
N ILE A 193 12.04 -20.14 8.86
CA ILE A 193 12.09 -19.74 10.28
C ILE A 193 12.29 -18.22 10.43
N PHE A 194 13.18 -17.64 9.62
CA PHE A 194 13.62 -16.24 9.74
C PHE A 194 13.25 -15.34 8.55
N GLY A 195 12.54 -15.86 7.56
CA GLY A 195 12.15 -15.16 6.35
C GLY A 195 10.71 -15.44 5.96
N PHE A 196 10.46 -15.43 4.65
CA PHE A 196 9.13 -15.60 4.04
C PHE A 196 8.84 -17.03 3.57
N GLY A 197 9.59 -17.99 4.05
CA GLY A 197 9.42 -19.41 3.69
C GLY A 197 9.58 -19.66 2.19
N ARG A 198 8.67 -20.46 1.62
CA ARG A 198 8.65 -20.76 0.18
C ARG A 198 8.43 -19.53 -0.70
N MET A 199 7.85 -18.46 -0.14
CA MET A 199 7.69 -17.20 -0.85
C MET A 199 8.98 -16.35 -0.86
N GLN A 200 10.04 -16.76 -0.16
CA GLN A 200 11.29 -15.98 -0.07
C GLN A 200 11.86 -15.57 -1.44
N PRO A 201 11.91 -16.42 -2.47
CA PRO A 201 12.44 -16.03 -3.78
C PRO A 201 11.70 -14.84 -4.42
N VAL A 202 10.38 -14.72 -4.24
CA VAL A 202 9.63 -13.61 -4.83
C VAL A 202 9.92 -12.27 -4.13
N PHE A 203 10.34 -12.30 -2.84
CA PHE A 203 10.78 -11.12 -2.12
C PHE A 203 12.24 -10.72 -2.41
N GLU A 204 13.02 -11.60 -3.01
CA GLU A 204 14.40 -11.36 -3.41
C GLU A 204 14.51 -10.69 -4.78
N ILE A 205 13.42 -10.62 -5.58
CA ILE A 205 13.42 -9.95 -6.88
C ILE A 205 13.54 -8.44 -6.67
N ALA A 206 14.67 -7.87 -7.12
CA ALA A 206 15.04 -6.50 -6.77
C ALA A 206 14.13 -5.44 -7.39
N ASP A 207 13.72 -5.62 -8.65
CA ASP A 207 13.14 -4.57 -9.49
C ASP A 207 11.67 -4.81 -9.85
N ALA A 208 11.02 -5.86 -9.31
CA ALA A 208 9.60 -6.08 -9.50
C ALA A 208 8.77 -5.04 -8.74
N GLU A 209 7.86 -4.35 -9.43
CA GLU A 209 6.90 -3.45 -8.76
C GLU A 209 5.82 -4.21 -8.02
N ASN A 210 5.33 -5.29 -8.64
CA ASN A 210 4.29 -6.13 -8.08
C ASN A 210 4.60 -7.60 -8.35
N ILE A 211 4.28 -8.46 -7.38
CA ILE A 211 4.16 -9.90 -7.59
C ILE A 211 2.67 -10.23 -7.55
N GLU A 212 2.16 -10.77 -8.64
CA GLU A 212 0.76 -11.13 -8.86
C GLU A 212 0.63 -12.64 -8.71
N ILE A 213 -0.10 -13.13 -7.71
CA ILE A 213 -0.28 -14.56 -7.44
C ILE A 213 -1.77 -14.88 -7.52
N HIS A 214 -2.15 -15.83 -8.36
CA HIS A 214 -3.51 -16.33 -8.49
C HIS A 214 -3.53 -17.85 -8.35
N GLY A 215 -3.94 -18.32 -7.19
CA GLY A 215 -3.67 -19.71 -6.77
C GLY A 215 -2.17 -19.94 -6.57
N TYR A 216 -1.80 -21.14 -6.15
CA TYR A 216 -0.42 -21.46 -5.77
C TYR A 216 0.58 -21.51 -6.96
N ASP A 217 0.08 -21.72 -8.17
CA ASP A 217 0.84 -22.07 -9.38
C ASP A 217 0.86 -20.99 -10.47
N CYS A 218 0.10 -19.91 -10.34
CA CYS A 218 0.15 -18.77 -11.25
C CYS A 218 0.80 -17.58 -10.55
N VAL A 219 2.11 -17.42 -10.75
CA VAL A 219 2.92 -16.39 -10.11
C VAL A 219 3.61 -15.54 -11.15
N LEU A 220 3.34 -14.24 -11.17
CA LEU A 220 3.88 -13.30 -12.15
C LEU A 220 4.59 -12.15 -11.45
N ALA A 221 5.81 -11.84 -11.84
CA ALA A 221 6.49 -10.60 -11.48
C ALA A 221 6.20 -9.53 -12.52
N GLN A 222 5.71 -8.37 -12.10
CA GLN A 222 5.49 -7.21 -12.96
C GLN A 222 6.53 -6.15 -12.67
N PHE A 223 7.20 -5.67 -13.71
CA PHE A 223 8.26 -4.67 -13.65
C PHE A 223 7.78 -3.27 -14.03
N GLY A 224 8.58 -2.26 -13.70
CA GLY A 224 8.23 -0.86 -13.88
C GLY A 224 7.95 -0.43 -15.33
N ASP A 225 8.59 -1.07 -16.31
CA ASP A 225 8.36 -0.87 -17.75
C ASP A 225 7.16 -1.64 -18.31
N GLY A 226 6.50 -2.45 -17.44
CA GLY A 226 5.28 -3.17 -17.75
C GLY A 226 5.47 -4.60 -18.24
N HIS A 227 6.70 -5.08 -18.43
CA HIS A 227 6.90 -6.50 -18.75
C HIS A 227 6.56 -7.38 -17.55
N ARG A 228 6.24 -8.63 -17.80
CA ARG A 228 5.92 -9.64 -16.79
C ARG A 228 6.77 -10.88 -17.03
N GLU A 229 7.21 -11.48 -15.94
CA GLU A 229 7.91 -12.76 -15.93
C GLU A 229 7.10 -13.76 -15.12
N GLU A 230 6.97 -14.96 -15.64
CA GLU A 230 6.38 -16.09 -14.90
C GLU A 230 7.42 -16.67 -13.97
N LEU A 231 7.01 -16.92 -12.73
CA LEU A 231 7.85 -17.43 -11.66
C LEU A 231 7.40 -18.84 -11.25
N ASP A 232 8.27 -19.56 -10.55
CA ASP A 232 7.95 -20.85 -9.99
C ASP A 232 6.80 -20.78 -8.96
N PRO A 233 6.02 -21.86 -8.80
CA PRO A 233 4.98 -21.98 -7.79
C PRO A 233 5.48 -21.66 -6.37
N VAL A 234 4.71 -20.89 -5.62
CA VAL A 234 5.05 -20.47 -4.25
C VAL A 234 4.48 -21.39 -3.17
N ALA A 235 3.72 -22.42 -3.57
CA ALA A 235 3.14 -23.43 -2.69
C ALA A 235 2.85 -24.72 -3.51
N ASP A 236 2.48 -25.81 -2.84
CA ASP A 236 2.04 -27.06 -3.51
C ASP A 236 0.51 -27.14 -3.66
N SER A 237 -0.21 -26.20 -3.04
CA SER A 237 -1.66 -26.10 -3.10
C SER A 237 -2.16 -24.72 -2.69
N ASP A 238 -3.40 -24.39 -3.07
CA ASP A 238 -4.08 -23.18 -2.63
C ASP A 238 -4.24 -23.11 -1.10
N ALA A 239 -4.42 -24.27 -0.45
CA ALA A 239 -4.50 -24.35 1.02
C ALA A 239 -3.16 -23.98 1.69
N GLU A 240 -2.05 -24.39 1.12
CA GLU A 240 -0.71 -24.03 1.61
C GLU A 240 -0.42 -22.55 1.38
N LEU A 241 -0.81 -21.99 0.23
CA LEU A 241 -0.72 -20.55 -0.03
C LEU A 241 -1.51 -19.74 1.02
N VAL A 242 -2.74 -20.14 1.33
CA VAL A 242 -3.56 -19.52 2.38
C VAL A 242 -2.86 -19.61 3.74
N ALA A 243 -2.28 -20.77 4.07
CA ALA A 243 -1.55 -20.95 5.33
C ALA A 243 -0.31 -20.04 5.40
N ALA A 244 0.43 -19.89 4.30
CA ALA A 244 1.57 -18.98 4.22
C ALA A 244 1.15 -17.50 4.43
N VAL A 245 0.08 -17.06 3.77
CA VAL A 245 -0.46 -15.69 3.94
C VAL A 245 -0.95 -15.47 5.38
N ARG A 246 -1.66 -16.45 5.96
CA ARG A 246 -2.09 -16.39 7.36
C ARG A 246 -0.91 -16.22 8.31
N PHE A 247 0.13 -17.01 8.12
CA PHE A 247 1.36 -16.89 8.92
C PHE A 247 1.99 -15.50 8.82
N LEU A 248 2.04 -14.90 7.61
CA LEU A 248 2.54 -13.53 7.43
C LEU A 248 1.66 -12.51 8.16
N GLY A 249 0.34 -12.70 8.14
CA GLY A 249 -0.61 -11.84 8.85
C GLY A 249 -0.50 -11.92 10.36
N GLU A 250 -0.37 -13.12 10.91
CA GLU A 250 -0.22 -13.36 12.35
C GLU A 250 1.10 -12.81 12.92
N ASN A 251 2.15 -12.76 12.09
CA ASN A 251 3.46 -12.22 12.47
C ASN A 251 3.68 -10.76 12.05
N ALA A 252 2.68 -10.10 11.45
CA ALA A 252 2.75 -8.67 11.15
C ALA A 252 2.58 -7.83 12.43
N ASP A 253 3.00 -6.58 12.35
CA ASP A 253 2.78 -5.60 13.43
C ASP A 253 1.91 -4.43 12.92
N PRO A 254 0.68 -4.28 13.39
CA PRO A 254 -0.06 -5.19 14.30
C PRO A 254 -0.50 -6.49 13.59
N PRO A 255 -0.65 -7.60 14.33
CA PRO A 255 -1.13 -8.87 13.76
C PRO A 255 -2.51 -8.72 13.11
N ARG A 256 -2.72 -9.40 11.97
CA ARG A 256 -3.96 -9.36 11.21
C ARG A 256 -4.46 -10.76 10.87
N PRO A 257 -5.72 -11.09 11.18
CA PRO A 257 -6.30 -12.39 10.85
C PRO A 257 -6.55 -12.52 9.33
N PHE A 258 -6.44 -13.76 8.84
CA PHE A 258 -6.83 -14.15 7.49
C PHE A 258 -7.55 -15.50 7.57
N ASP A 259 -8.88 -15.47 7.63
CA ASP A 259 -9.78 -16.60 7.86
C ASP A 259 -11.17 -16.35 7.22
N ASP A 260 -12.12 -17.26 7.42
CA ASP A 260 -13.49 -17.13 6.89
C ASP A 260 -14.23 -15.88 7.39
N ALA A 261 -13.92 -15.41 8.61
CA ALA A 261 -14.49 -14.17 9.14
C ALA A 261 -13.75 -12.93 8.62
N HIS A 262 -12.50 -13.09 8.19
CA HIS A 262 -11.64 -12.04 7.65
C HIS A 262 -11.03 -12.50 6.31
N PRO A 263 -11.84 -12.61 5.24
CA PRO A 263 -11.42 -13.20 3.98
C PRO A 263 -10.50 -12.30 3.14
N THR A 264 -10.17 -11.12 3.64
CA THR A 264 -9.20 -10.20 3.05
C THR A 264 -8.19 -9.75 4.09
N ILE A 265 -6.94 -9.60 3.65
CA ILE A 265 -5.87 -9.10 4.52
C ILE A 265 -5.00 -8.10 3.76
N THR A 266 -4.57 -7.06 4.46
CA THR A 266 -3.50 -6.17 3.99
C THR A 266 -2.48 -6.02 5.09
N VAL A 267 -1.20 -6.30 4.80
CA VAL A 267 -0.09 -6.20 5.75
C VAL A 267 1.12 -5.56 5.12
N ALA A 268 1.85 -4.77 5.89
CA ALA A 268 3.21 -4.36 5.56
C ALA A 268 4.18 -5.48 5.98
N LEU A 269 5.13 -5.81 5.13
CA LEU A 269 6.15 -6.80 5.39
C LEU A 269 7.52 -6.12 5.33
N GLY A 270 8.05 -5.79 6.50
CA GLY A 270 9.19 -4.89 6.63
C GLY A 270 8.90 -3.51 6.01
N ASP A 271 9.97 -2.81 5.63
CA ASP A 271 9.90 -1.43 5.12
C ASP A 271 9.69 -1.37 3.60
N ARG A 272 9.65 -2.52 2.93
CA ARG A 272 9.75 -2.59 1.47
C ARG A 272 8.50 -3.14 0.79
N PHE A 273 7.74 -3.99 1.47
CA PHE A 273 6.65 -4.72 0.84
C PHE A 273 5.31 -4.45 1.50
N ARG A 274 4.26 -4.43 0.68
CA ARG A 274 2.88 -4.46 1.11
C ARG A 274 2.19 -5.65 0.44
N LEU A 275 1.69 -6.58 1.24
CA LEU A 275 0.91 -7.71 0.77
C LEU A 275 -0.58 -7.41 0.94
N HIS A 276 -1.36 -7.71 -0.09
CA HIS A 276 -2.82 -7.79 -0.01
C HIS A 276 -3.27 -9.16 -0.53
N ALA A 277 -4.15 -9.83 0.22
CA ALA A 277 -4.68 -11.11 -0.20
C ALA A 277 -6.21 -11.18 -0.03
N ILE A 278 -6.83 -11.97 -0.90
CA ILE A 278 -8.25 -12.30 -0.92
C ILE A 278 -8.37 -13.82 -0.97
N GLY A 279 -9.27 -14.39 -0.16
CA GLY A 279 -9.52 -15.84 -0.12
C GLY A 279 -10.92 -16.17 0.38
N PHE A 280 -11.11 -17.39 0.87
CA PHE A 280 -12.29 -17.87 1.58
C PHE A 280 -13.60 -17.60 0.82
N GLY A 281 -13.63 -17.92 -0.48
CA GLY A 281 -14.83 -17.83 -1.32
C GLY A 281 -15.17 -16.44 -1.87
N LEU A 282 -14.38 -15.39 -1.55
CA LEU A 282 -14.50 -14.09 -2.23
C LEU A 282 -13.85 -14.09 -3.61
N ALA A 283 -12.89 -14.98 -3.84
CA ALA A 283 -12.30 -15.26 -5.14
C ALA A 283 -12.42 -16.77 -5.42
N ASP A 284 -12.38 -17.18 -6.67
CA ASP A 284 -12.40 -18.58 -7.11
C ASP A 284 -11.18 -19.35 -6.58
N ARG A 285 -10.05 -18.70 -6.54
CA ARG A 285 -8.80 -19.17 -5.92
C ARG A 285 -8.20 -18.05 -5.06
N PRO A 286 -7.33 -18.36 -4.08
CA PRO A 286 -6.62 -17.32 -3.34
C PRO A 286 -5.87 -16.39 -4.29
N SER A 287 -6.07 -15.08 -4.12
CA SER A 287 -5.37 -14.06 -4.90
C SER A 287 -4.52 -13.22 -3.98
N VAL A 288 -3.23 -13.10 -4.30
CA VAL A 288 -2.26 -12.33 -3.49
C VAL A 288 -1.52 -11.35 -4.38
N ILE A 289 -1.45 -10.11 -3.94
CA ILE A 289 -0.62 -9.07 -4.56
C ILE A 289 0.42 -8.63 -3.54
N ILE A 290 1.69 -8.74 -3.91
CA ILE A 290 2.80 -8.19 -3.14
C ILE A 290 3.35 -7.00 -3.90
N ARG A 291 3.18 -5.81 -3.34
CA ARG A 291 3.70 -4.58 -3.91
C ARG A 291 5.02 -4.22 -3.25
N GLN A 292 6.02 -3.92 -4.07
CA GLN A 292 7.33 -3.49 -3.62
C GLN A 292 7.49 -1.98 -3.74
N HIS A 293 7.99 -1.36 -2.69
CA HIS A 293 8.34 0.05 -2.68
C HIS A 293 9.78 0.22 -3.18
N LEU A 294 9.95 0.38 -4.50
CA LEU A 294 11.28 0.48 -5.13
C LEU A 294 11.98 1.82 -4.86
N LEU A 295 11.21 2.91 -4.82
CA LEU A 295 11.72 4.27 -4.67
C LEU A 295 11.30 4.84 -3.32
N THR A 296 12.00 4.46 -2.26
CA THR A 296 11.75 4.96 -0.89
C THR A 296 12.47 6.27 -0.60
N ASP A 297 13.61 6.52 -1.22
CA ASP A 297 14.38 7.76 -1.15
C ASP A 297 14.45 8.38 -2.56
N VAL A 298 13.51 9.26 -2.86
CA VAL A 298 13.33 9.87 -4.18
C VAL A 298 13.20 11.38 -4.04
N SER A 299 13.93 12.13 -4.89
CA SER A 299 13.85 13.58 -4.97
C SER A 299 13.15 14.05 -6.25
N LEU A 300 12.75 15.33 -6.31
CA LEU A 300 12.21 15.93 -7.52
C LEU A 300 13.19 15.90 -8.67
N GLU A 301 14.51 16.06 -8.39
CA GLU A 301 15.57 15.95 -9.39
C GLU A 301 15.67 14.53 -9.96
N THR A 302 15.59 13.51 -9.10
CA THR A 302 15.58 12.11 -9.55
C THR A 302 14.42 11.85 -10.50
N LEU A 303 13.22 12.37 -10.17
CA LEU A 303 12.05 12.23 -11.03
C LEU A 303 12.17 13.02 -12.34
N ALA A 304 12.78 14.21 -12.32
CA ALA A 304 13.05 14.96 -13.54
C ALA A 304 14.04 14.20 -14.45
N HIS A 305 15.11 13.65 -13.89
CA HIS A 305 16.08 12.84 -14.65
C HIS A 305 15.45 11.55 -15.24
N SER A 306 14.46 10.98 -14.55
CA SER A 306 13.71 9.83 -15.07
C SER A 306 12.71 10.16 -16.17
N GLY A 307 12.54 11.45 -16.51
CA GLY A 307 11.61 11.92 -17.53
C GLY A 307 10.16 12.08 -17.01
N MET A 308 9.93 12.05 -15.71
CA MET A 308 8.59 12.27 -15.14
C MET A 308 8.10 13.72 -15.34
N MET A 309 9.02 14.68 -15.36
CA MET A 309 8.76 16.11 -15.57
C MET A 309 10.03 16.84 -16.05
N PRO A 310 9.91 18.02 -16.67
CA PRO A 310 11.05 18.90 -16.92
C PRO A 310 11.66 19.45 -15.63
N GLY A 311 12.97 19.81 -15.68
CA GLY A 311 13.67 20.38 -14.52
C GLY A 311 13.04 21.67 -13.99
N GLU A 312 12.55 22.54 -14.87
CA GLU A 312 11.85 23.79 -14.51
C GLU A 312 10.59 23.53 -13.66
N VAL A 313 9.85 22.45 -13.98
CA VAL A 313 8.68 22.00 -13.20
C VAL A 313 9.13 21.50 -11.83
N ALA A 314 10.22 20.75 -11.75
CA ALA A 314 10.76 20.25 -10.48
C ALA A 314 11.18 21.42 -9.56
N GLU A 315 11.83 22.46 -10.11
CA GLU A 315 12.21 23.67 -9.36
C GLU A 315 10.99 24.44 -8.86
N MET A 316 9.99 24.65 -9.71
CA MET A 316 8.74 25.30 -9.32
C MET A 316 8.05 24.52 -8.18
N LEU A 317 7.94 23.21 -8.29
CA LEU A 317 7.33 22.35 -7.28
C LEU A 317 8.09 22.43 -5.95
N ARG A 318 9.43 22.45 -6.00
CA ARG A 318 10.27 22.66 -4.82
C ARG A 318 9.99 24.00 -4.14
N ALA A 319 9.90 25.08 -4.91
CA ALA A 319 9.57 26.41 -4.38
C ALA A 319 8.16 26.42 -3.76
N CYS A 320 7.17 25.79 -4.40
CA CYS A 320 5.82 25.64 -3.85
C CYS A 320 5.81 24.88 -2.51
N VAL A 321 6.58 23.79 -2.41
CA VAL A 321 6.72 23.06 -1.15
C VAL A 321 7.35 23.93 -0.08
N ARG A 322 8.45 24.63 -0.36
CA ARG A 322 9.11 25.52 0.59
C ARG A 322 8.22 26.68 1.05
N ALA A 323 7.43 27.23 0.13
CA ALA A 323 6.41 28.23 0.42
C ALA A 323 5.17 27.69 1.15
N ARG A 324 5.16 26.41 1.53
CA ARG A 324 4.05 25.73 2.22
C ARG A 324 2.73 25.76 1.45
N ARG A 325 2.79 25.71 0.12
CA ARG A 325 1.57 25.67 -0.70
C ARG A 325 0.94 24.30 -0.63
N SER A 326 -0.41 24.28 -0.56
CA SER A 326 -1.17 23.02 -0.57
C SER A 326 -1.22 22.45 -1.99
N ILE A 327 -0.82 21.19 -2.15
CA ILE A 327 -0.71 20.50 -3.44
C ILE A 327 -1.51 19.21 -3.38
N VAL A 328 -2.35 19.00 -4.39
CA VAL A 328 -3.08 17.75 -4.60
C VAL A 328 -2.58 17.06 -5.86
N ILE A 329 -2.11 15.84 -5.71
CA ILE A 329 -1.67 14.99 -6.82
C ILE A 329 -2.80 14.04 -7.19
N SER A 330 -3.16 14.00 -8.44
CA SER A 330 -4.18 13.09 -8.98
C SER A 330 -3.64 12.19 -10.07
N GLY A 331 -4.36 11.15 -10.43
CA GLY A 331 -4.03 10.20 -11.48
C GLY A 331 -4.60 8.82 -11.21
N ASP A 332 -4.49 7.92 -12.18
CA ASP A 332 -4.98 6.56 -12.08
C ASP A 332 -4.14 5.70 -11.12
N GLN A 333 -4.61 4.49 -10.85
CA GLN A 333 -3.85 3.52 -10.06
C GLN A 333 -2.52 3.19 -10.75
N GLY A 334 -1.44 3.09 -9.99
CA GLY A 334 -0.12 2.80 -10.54
C GLY A 334 0.55 3.96 -11.30
N ALA A 335 -0.08 5.14 -11.40
CA ALA A 335 0.48 6.31 -12.10
C ALA A 335 1.71 6.94 -11.43
N GLY A 336 2.05 6.55 -10.19
CA GLY A 336 3.21 7.10 -9.49
C GLY A 336 2.89 8.30 -8.58
N LYS A 337 1.62 8.47 -8.18
CA LYS A 337 1.19 9.55 -7.26
C LYS A 337 1.97 9.55 -5.94
N THR A 338 2.05 8.40 -5.27
CA THR A 338 2.78 8.25 -4.01
C THR A 338 4.28 8.51 -4.17
N THR A 339 4.86 8.13 -5.32
CA THR A 339 6.26 8.40 -5.64
C THR A 339 6.52 9.91 -5.79
N LEU A 340 5.64 10.63 -6.51
CA LEU A 340 5.72 12.09 -6.61
C LEU A 340 5.48 12.74 -5.24
N LEU A 341 4.54 12.24 -4.44
CA LEU A 341 4.31 12.74 -3.08
C LEU A 341 5.56 12.57 -2.20
N ARG A 342 6.24 11.43 -2.27
CA ARG A 342 7.53 11.22 -1.57
C ARG A 342 8.58 12.26 -1.98
N ALA A 343 8.70 12.56 -3.29
CA ALA A 343 9.64 13.56 -3.78
C ALA A 343 9.28 14.99 -3.33
N LEU A 344 7.98 15.33 -3.22
CA LEU A 344 7.54 16.59 -2.63
C LEU A 344 7.84 16.64 -1.13
N VAL A 345 7.64 15.53 -0.40
CA VAL A 345 7.99 15.43 1.02
C VAL A 345 9.50 15.55 1.22
N ASP A 346 10.30 15.00 0.31
CA ASP A 346 11.76 15.17 0.32
C ASP A 346 12.18 16.64 0.21
N ALA A 347 11.44 17.46 -0.53
CA ALA A 347 11.70 18.88 -0.68
C ALA A 347 11.33 19.73 0.57
N ILE A 348 10.64 19.18 1.57
CA ILE A 348 10.37 19.85 2.84
C ILE A 348 11.69 20.09 3.59
N PRO A 349 11.97 21.29 4.11
CA PRO A 349 13.17 21.54 4.89
C PRO A 349 13.33 20.57 6.07
N VAL A 350 14.54 20.08 6.33
CA VAL A 350 14.81 19.07 7.39
C VAL A 350 14.48 19.57 8.79
N THR A 351 14.51 20.89 8.99
CA THR A 351 14.19 21.55 10.26
C THR A 351 12.68 21.72 10.47
N GLU A 352 11.88 21.58 9.40
CA GLU A 352 10.43 21.77 9.48
C GLU A 352 9.76 20.56 10.17
N ARG A 353 8.86 20.87 11.13
CA ARG A 353 8.06 19.84 11.81
C ARG A 353 6.78 19.58 11.03
N PHE A 354 6.61 18.37 10.52
CA PHE A 354 5.43 17.96 9.76
C PHE A 354 4.91 16.59 10.19
N GLY A 355 3.68 16.26 9.79
CA GLY A 355 3.07 14.95 10.04
C GLY A 355 2.64 14.27 8.76
N THR A 356 2.82 12.94 8.69
CA THR A 356 2.22 12.08 7.67
C THR A 356 1.04 11.33 8.28
N LEU A 357 -0.05 11.19 7.52
CA LEU A 357 -1.27 10.50 7.92
C LEU A 357 -1.64 9.51 6.81
N GLU A 358 -1.63 8.23 7.12
CA GLU A 358 -1.76 7.16 6.13
C GLU A 358 -2.66 6.03 6.64
N THR A 359 -3.32 5.33 5.75
CA THR A 359 -4.03 4.10 6.09
C THR A 359 -3.05 2.99 6.42
N ASP A 360 -2.03 2.83 5.59
CA ASP A 360 -0.87 1.97 5.79
C ASP A 360 0.37 2.78 5.43
N TYR A 361 1.49 2.59 6.14
CA TYR A 361 2.72 3.32 5.87
C TYR A 361 3.24 3.01 4.46
N GLU A 362 3.04 3.93 3.53
CA GLU A 362 3.57 3.88 2.18
C GLU A 362 4.65 4.95 1.94
N LEU A 363 4.58 6.09 2.63
CA LEU A 363 5.56 7.17 2.45
C LEU A 363 6.94 6.81 3.02
N LEU A 364 6.98 6.05 4.09
CA LEU A 364 8.19 5.55 4.75
C LEU A 364 9.18 6.67 5.15
N THR A 365 8.70 7.89 5.28
CA THR A 365 9.52 9.08 5.58
C THR A 365 10.13 9.01 6.98
N HIS A 366 9.43 8.36 7.92
CA HIS A 366 9.89 8.17 9.31
C HIS A 366 11.13 7.26 9.40
N LEU A 367 11.42 6.47 8.37
CA LEU A 367 12.62 5.62 8.30
C LEU A 367 13.87 6.38 7.84
N GLN A 368 13.70 7.62 7.34
CA GLN A 368 14.83 8.42 6.88
C GLN A 368 15.56 9.06 8.07
N PRO A 369 16.84 8.77 8.31
CA PRO A 369 17.57 9.27 9.50
C PRO A 369 17.59 10.81 9.61
N ARG A 370 17.49 11.51 8.47
CA ARG A 370 17.44 12.99 8.42
C ARG A 370 16.13 13.58 8.92
N ARG A 371 15.04 12.78 9.00
CA ARG A 371 13.68 13.24 9.32
C ARG A 371 13.30 13.03 10.79
N ARG A 372 14.16 13.46 11.72
CA ARG A 372 13.96 13.26 13.17
C ARG A 372 12.80 14.09 13.75
N ASN A 373 12.44 15.21 13.13
CA ASN A 373 11.39 16.13 13.63
C ASN A 373 10.09 15.97 12.84
N MET A 374 9.62 14.74 12.68
CA MET A 374 8.32 14.46 12.07
C MET A 374 7.51 13.48 12.90
N VAL A 375 6.21 13.41 12.63
CA VAL A 375 5.29 12.44 13.22
C VAL A 375 4.65 11.64 12.10
N ALA A 376 4.84 10.32 12.09
CA ALA A 376 4.11 9.43 11.21
C ALA A 376 2.91 8.84 11.95
N LEU A 377 1.72 9.05 11.42
CA LEU A 377 0.47 8.56 11.98
C LEU A 377 -0.17 7.57 11.00
N GLN A 378 -0.56 6.42 11.51
CA GLN A 378 -1.23 5.38 10.73
C GLN A 378 -2.63 5.13 11.29
N ALA A 379 -3.60 4.93 10.40
CA ALA A 379 -4.93 4.48 10.76
C ALA A 379 -4.87 3.13 11.49
N LYS A 380 -5.70 2.98 12.52
CA LYS A 380 -5.76 1.75 13.31
C LYS A 380 -7.06 1.01 13.01
N ILE A 381 -6.94 -0.25 12.60
CA ILE A 381 -8.08 -1.14 12.47
C ILE A 381 -8.53 -1.57 13.86
N GLY A 382 -9.81 -1.35 14.19
CA GLY A 382 -10.40 -1.87 15.41
C GLY A 382 -10.59 -3.38 15.29
N LEU A 383 -10.19 -4.12 16.32
CA LEU A 383 -10.40 -5.57 16.44
C LEU A 383 -11.51 -5.91 17.47
N GLY A 384 -12.07 -4.89 18.15
CA GLY A 384 -13.10 -5.04 19.16
C GLY A 384 -14.51 -5.17 18.58
N GLU A 385 -15.50 -5.26 19.50
CA GLU A 385 -16.91 -5.23 19.16
C GLU A 385 -17.29 -3.94 18.41
N VAL A 386 -18.37 -4.02 17.61
CA VAL A 386 -18.93 -2.86 16.93
C VAL A 386 -19.89 -2.13 17.87
N VAL A 387 -19.57 -0.90 18.20
CA VAL A 387 -20.41 0.01 18.99
C VAL A 387 -20.70 1.24 18.15
N ASP A 388 -21.97 1.61 18.00
CA ASP A 388 -22.41 2.76 17.18
C ASP A 388 -21.86 2.77 15.75
N GLY A 389 -21.72 1.58 15.13
CA GLY A 389 -21.26 1.42 13.76
C GLY A 389 -19.73 1.49 13.59
N ARG A 390 -18.94 1.59 14.67
CA ARG A 390 -17.47 1.58 14.66
C ARG A 390 -16.92 0.47 15.55
N ARG A 391 -15.80 -0.10 15.16
CA ARG A 391 -15.09 -1.08 15.99
C ARG A 391 -14.34 -0.37 17.12
N ILE A 392 -14.38 -0.94 18.31
CA ILE A 392 -13.59 -0.43 19.43
C ILE A 392 -12.11 -0.44 19.07
N GLY A 393 -11.44 0.70 19.30
CA GLY A 393 -10.02 0.89 18.98
C GLY A 393 -9.74 1.23 17.50
N GLU A 394 -10.77 1.47 16.69
CA GLU A 394 -10.62 1.96 15.32
C GLU A 394 -10.31 3.46 15.31
N TYR A 395 -9.28 3.84 14.55
CA TYR A 395 -8.93 5.22 14.23
C TYR A 395 -8.72 5.36 12.72
N THR A 396 -9.59 6.12 12.07
CA THR A 396 -9.48 6.42 10.65
C THR A 396 -8.49 7.58 10.40
N VAL A 397 -8.08 7.80 9.16
CA VAL A 397 -7.26 8.99 8.80
C VAL A 397 -8.00 10.30 9.19
N ALA A 398 -9.33 10.35 9.06
CA ALA A 398 -10.13 11.51 9.48
C ALA A 398 -10.02 11.77 10.99
N ASP A 399 -9.97 10.72 11.83
CA ASP A 399 -9.81 10.85 13.28
C ASP A 399 -8.39 11.30 13.66
N LEU A 400 -7.39 10.97 12.85
CA LEU A 400 -5.99 11.35 13.10
C LEU A 400 -5.71 12.84 12.80
N ILE A 401 -6.48 13.49 11.91
CA ILE A 401 -6.25 14.90 11.54
C ILE A 401 -6.35 15.83 12.74
N PRO A 402 -7.41 15.80 13.57
CA PRO A 402 -7.48 16.64 14.77
C PRO A 402 -6.34 16.37 15.75
N GLU A 403 -5.90 15.12 15.88
CA GLU A 403 -4.76 14.78 16.75
C GLU A 403 -3.45 15.32 16.21
N ALA A 404 -3.24 15.24 14.89
CA ALA A 404 -2.08 15.81 14.22
C ALA A 404 -1.98 17.33 14.46
N LEU A 405 -3.09 18.06 14.38
CA LEU A 405 -3.12 19.53 14.62
C LEU A 405 -2.68 19.92 16.04
N ARG A 406 -2.75 19.00 17.02
CA ARG A 406 -2.26 19.21 18.39
C ARG A 406 -0.76 18.97 18.55
N GLN A 407 -0.09 18.46 17.51
CA GLN A 407 1.33 18.09 17.53
C GLN A 407 2.29 19.22 17.11
N ASN A 408 1.80 20.47 17.06
CA ASN A 408 2.58 21.63 16.60
C ASN A 408 3.19 21.44 15.20
N LEU A 409 2.41 20.92 14.28
CA LEU A 409 2.84 20.66 12.91
C LEU A 409 2.62 21.91 12.05
N THR A 410 3.58 22.21 11.20
CA THR A 410 3.48 23.31 10.23
C THR A 410 2.98 22.82 8.87
N ARG A 411 2.89 21.49 8.69
CA ARG A 411 2.43 20.86 7.46
C ARG A 411 1.81 19.50 7.73
N LEU A 412 0.80 19.16 6.95
CA LEU A 412 0.17 17.84 6.92
C LEU A 412 0.40 17.17 5.56
N VAL A 413 0.79 15.92 5.60
CA VAL A 413 0.91 15.07 4.42
C VAL A 413 -0.09 13.92 4.57
N VAL A 414 -1.17 13.97 3.79
CA VAL A 414 -2.18 12.89 3.77
C VAL A 414 -1.87 11.98 2.62
N GLY A 415 -1.50 10.73 2.90
CA GLY A 415 -1.03 9.78 1.89
C GLY A 415 -1.99 9.65 0.71
N GLU A 416 -3.28 9.46 1.00
CA GLU A 416 -4.33 9.44 -0.01
C GLU A 416 -5.68 9.87 0.56
N VAL A 417 -6.43 10.65 -0.22
CA VAL A 417 -7.81 11.04 0.08
C VAL A 417 -8.78 10.20 -0.74
N ARG A 418 -9.51 9.32 -0.05
CA ARG A 418 -10.47 8.37 -0.63
C ARG A 418 -11.92 8.59 -0.16
N GLY A 419 -12.12 9.18 1.02
CA GLY A 419 -13.41 9.28 1.72
C GLY A 419 -13.56 10.55 2.57
N ASN A 420 -14.08 10.37 3.78
CA ASN A 420 -14.45 11.42 4.73
C ASN A 420 -13.25 12.24 5.25
N GLU A 421 -12.03 11.74 5.14
CA GLU A 421 -10.82 12.50 5.46
C GLU A 421 -10.67 13.77 4.59
N ALA A 422 -11.33 13.81 3.41
CA ALA A 422 -11.33 14.99 2.54
C ALA A 422 -11.85 16.24 3.26
N GLY A 423 -12.96 16.11 3.99
CA GLY A 423 -13.54 17.22 4.76
C GLY A 423 -12.64 17.68 5.90
N ALA A 424 -12.13 16.74 6.68
CA ALA A 424 -11.22 17.01 7.78
C ALA A 424 -9.91 17.66 7.29
N MET A 425 -9.37 17.19 6.15
CA MET A 425 -8.18 17.77 5.52
C MET A 425 -8.41 19.23 5.09
N LEU A 426 -9.54 19.56 4.42
CA LEU A 426 -9.84 20.94 4.05
C LEU A 426 -10.00 21.84 5.27
N GLN A 427 -10.60 21.35 6.35
CA GLN A 427 -10.67 22.10 7.62
C GLN A 427 -9.27 22.33 8.21
N ALA A 428 -8.40 21.33 8.17
CA ALA A 428 -7.02 21.48 8.64
C ALA A 428 -6.24 22.52 7.83
N MET A 429 -6.44 22.58 6.52
CA MET A 429 -5.80 23.59 5.65
C MET A 429 -6.17 25.03 6.05
N GLN A 430 -7.36 25.27 6.61
CA GLN A 430 -7.79 26.58 7.10
C GLN A 430 -6.93 27.10 8.28
N SER A 431 -6.24 26.23 8.98
CA SER A 431 -5.31 26.61 10.05
C SER A 431 -4.00 27.23 9.55
N GLY A 432 -3.81 27.34 8.23
CA GLY A 432 -2.59 27.85 7.60
C GLY A 432 -1.48 26.79 7.46
N ALA A 433 -1.72 25.56 7.89
CA ALA A 433 -0.82 24.45 7.60
C ALA A 433 -0.92 24.09 6.11
N GLY A 434 0.19 24.15 5.39
CA GLY A 434 0.25 23.62 4.03
C GLY A 434 -0.06 22.11 4.04
N ALA A 435 -0.71 21.61 2.98
CA ALA A 435 -1.00 20.19 2.88
C ALA A 435 -0.54 19.60 1.54
N LEU A 436 -0.02 18.37 1.61
CA LEU A 436 0.32 17.57 0.44
C LEU A 436 -0.52 16.30 0.47
N THR A 437 -1.15 15.93 -0.63
CA THR A 437 -1.97 14.73 -0.68
C THR A 437 -2.09 14.15 -2.06
N THR A 438 -2.58 12.90 -2.13
CA THR A 438 -2.96 12.25 -3.39
C THR A 438 -4.44 11.91 -3.41
N THR A 439 -5.00 11.78 -4.60
CA THR A 439 -6.35 11.24 -4.84
C THR A 439 -6.43 10.59 -6.21
N HIS A 440 -7.42 9.75 -6.44
CA HIS A 440 -7.71 9.24 -7.78
C HIS A 440 -8.58 10.22 -8.56
N SER A 441 -8.16 10.59 -9.77
CA SER A 441 -8.96 11.38 -10.71
C SER A 441 -8.40 11.24 -12.12
N HIS A 442 -9.22 11.50 -13.14
CA HIS A 442 -8.86 11.34 -14.55
C HIS A 442 -8.19 12.60 -15.18
N SER A 443 -8.17 13.72 -14.48
CA SER A 443 -7.53 14.96 -14.92
C SER A 443 -7.32 15.91 -13.73
N ALA A 444 -6.46 16.91 -13.89
CA ALA A 444 -6.30 17.94 -12.86
C ALA A 444 -7.63 18.71 -12.60
N SER A 445 -8.39 19.01 -13.65
CA SER A 445 -9.68 19.71 -13.51
C SER A 445 -10.75 18.87 -12.81
N SER A 446 -10.87 17.57 -13.13
CA SER A 446 -11.85 16.67 -12.49
C SER A 446 -11.52 16.36 -11.02
N THR A 447 -10.29 16.65 -10.59
CA THR A 447 -9.88 16.51 -9.20
C THR A 447 -10.69 17.39 -8.25
N MET A 448 -11.04 18.61 -8.67
CA MET A 448 -11.88 19.52 -7.87
C MET A 448 -13.27 18.93 -7.62
N ASP A 449 -13.90 18.42 -8.69
CA ASP A 449 -15.24 17.83 -8.61
C ASP A 449 -15.23 16.60 -7.69
N ARG A 450 -14.18 15.75 -7.82
CA ARG A 450 -14.06 14.57 -6.99
C ARG A 450 -13.83 14.89 -5.52
N LEU A 451 -12.95 15.85 -5.20
CA LEU A 451 -12.73 16.30 -3.83
C LEU A 451 -14.01 16.89 -3.24
N ALA A 452 -14.69 17.78 -3.97
CA ALA A 452 -15.94 18.40 -3.51
C ALA A 452 -17.03 17.35 -3.25
N ALA A 453 -17.15 16.34 -4.12
CA ALA A 453 -18.07 15.22 -3.93
C ALA A 453 -17.72 14.43 -2.66
N ARG A 454 -16.44 14.08 -2.42
CA ARG A 454 -16.01 13.35 -1.21
C ARG A 454 -16.30 14.11 0.07
N VAL A 455 -16.08 15.44 0.07
CA VAL A 455 -16.40 16.30 1.21
C VAL A 455 -17.89 16.31 1.50
N ALA A 456 -18.72 16.41 0.45
CA ALA A 456 -20.17 16.41 0.57
C ALA A 456 -20.72 15.02 1.01
N GLU A 457 -20.19 13.94 0.46
CA GLU A 457 -20.52 12.56 0.87
C GLU A 457 -20.21 12.32 2.36
N GLY A 458 -19.11 12.88 2.88
CA GLY A 458 -18.76 12.83 4.29
C GLY A 458 -19.63 13.68 5.20
N GLY A 459 -20.56 14.48 4.64
CA GLY A 459 -21.51 15.32 5.42
C GLY A 459 -20.86 16.50 6.14
N VAL A 460 -19.56 16.78 5.90
CA VAL A 460 -18.81 17.84 6.58
C VAL A 460 -19.17 19.22 6.05
N LEU A 461 -19.31 19.36 4.73
CA LEU A 461 -19.68 20.59 4.04
C LEU A 461 -20.68 20.31 2.92
N ARG A 462 -21.47 21.29 2.55
CA ARG A 462 -22.28 21.24 1.33
C ARG A 462 -21.38 21.35 0.10
N LEU A 463 -21.84 20.87 -1.04
CA LEU A 463 -21.05 20.83 -2.27
C LEU A 463 -20.53 22.21 -2.71
N ASP A 464 -21.39 23.24 -2.64
CA ASP A 464 -21.03 24.63 -2.98
C ASP A 464 -20.00 25.23 -2.01
N GLU A 465 -20.06 24.83 -0.75
CA GLU A 465 -19.12 25.24 0.28
C GLU A 465 -17.78 24.50 0.13
N ALA A 466 -17.82 23.21 -0.22
CA ALA A 466 -16.64 22.43 -0.53
C ALA A 466 -15.84 23.05 -1.69
N TYR A 467 -16.51 23.49 -2.77
CA TYR A 467 -15.83 24.18 -3.88
C TYR A 467 -15.16 25.48 -3.42
N ARG A 468 -15.81 26.27 -2.57
CA ARG A 468 -15.20 27.49 -2.00
C ARG A 468 -13.96 27.15 -1.18
N GLN A 469 -14.03 26.14 -0.33
CA GLN A 469 -12.88 25.70 0.46
C GLN A 469 -11.73 25.19 -0.40
N ILE A 470 -12.04 24.47 -1.48
CA ILE A 470 -11.04 24.03 -2.47
C ILE A 470 -10.37 25.25 -3.12
N ALA A 471 -11.16 26.24 -3.57
CA ALA A 471 -10.64 27.44 -4.22
C ALA A 471 -9.64 28.22 -3.32
N TYR A 472 -9.91 28.31 -2.02
CA TYR A 472 -9.11 29.11 -1.09
C TYR A 472 -7.92 28.35 -0.48
N ASN A 473 -8.00 27.04 -0.34
CA ASN A 473 -7.01 26.28 0.45
C ASN A 473 -6.07 25.43 -0.40
N ILE A 474 -6.44 25.11 -1.65
CA ILE A 474 -5.56 24.35 -2.56
C ILE A 474 -4.92 25.33 -3.55
N HIS A 475 -3.62 25.19 -3.75
CA HIS A 475 -2.85 26.08 -4.63
C HIS A 475 -2.52 25.39 -5.96
N LEU A 476 -2.19 24.10 -5.94
CA LEU A 476 -1.83 23.34 -7.14
C LEU A 476 -2.59 22.00 -7.22
N LEU A 477 -3.03 21.68 -8.43
CA LEU A 477 -3.52 20.37 -8.83
C LEU A 477 -2.56 19.80 -9.86
N ILE A 478 -1.99 18.65 -9.57
CA ILE A 478 -1.05 17.93 -10.43
C ILE A 478 -1.73 16.64 -10.90
N HIS A 479 -1.73 16.39 -12.21
CA HIS A 479 -2.20 15.13 -12.74
C HIS A 479 -1.04 14.31 -13.29
N VAL A 480 -0.88 13.09 -12.77
CA VAL A 480 0.14 12.13 -13.20
C VAL A 480 -0.54 11.07 -14.06
N ALA A 481 -0.04 10.89 -15.26
CA ALA A 481 -0.53 9.90 -16.21
C ALA A 481 0.41 8.70 -16.28
N LEU A 482 -0.19 7.52 -16.42
CA LEU A 482 0.46 6.28 -16.79
C LEU A 482 0.11 5.96 -18.24
N VAL A 483 1.12 5.87 -19.09
CA VAL A 483 0.97 5.42 -20.47
C VAL A 483 1.51 4.01 -20.59
N ASP A 484 0.64 3.07 -20.95
CA ASP A 484 1.01 1.67 -21.16
C ASP A 484 0.83 1.30 -22.63
N ASN A 485 1.95 1.06 -23.30
CA ASN A 485 2.03 0.67 -24.71
C ASN A 485 2.54 -0.77 -24.87
N THR A 486 2.68 -1.54 -23.80
CA THR A 486 3.25 -2.91 -23.82
C THR A 486 2.47 -3.85 -24.72
N TRP A 487 1.13 -3.71 -24.79
CA TRP A 487 0.25 -4.48 -25.66
C TRP A 487 0.54 -4.36 -27.16
N ARG A 488 1.31 -3.35 -27.57
CA ARG A 488 1.76 -3.12 -28.96
C ARG A 488 3.28 -3.09 -29.10
N GLY A 489 4.01 -3.71 -28.18
CA GLY A 489 5.47 -3.79 -28.19
C GLY A 489 6.20 -2.52 -27.76
N GLY A 490 5.47 -1.53 -27.21
CA GLY A 490 6.04 -0.33 -26.59
C GLY A 490 6.34 -0.53 -25.11
N LYS A 491 6.69 0.57 -24.44
CA LYS A 491 6.99 0.60 -23.00
C LYS A 491 5.89 1.26 -22.20
N ARG A 492 5.86 0.95 -20.92
CA ARG A 492 5.08 1.63 -19.89
C ARG A 492 5.92 2.76 -19.29
N TYR A 493 5.36 3.96 -19.19
CA TYR A 493 6.04 5.11 -18.58
C TYR A 493 5.05 6.03 -17.86
N ARG A 494 5.57 6.82 -16.93
CA ARG A 494 4.80 7.73 -16.08
C ARG A 494 5.31 9.15 -16.27
N HIS A 495 4.39 10.13 -16.33
CA HIS A 495 4.77 11.53 -16.45
C HIS A 495 3.69 12.44 -15.84
N ILE A 496 4.07 13.64 -15.45
CA ILE A 496 3.10 14.70 -15.15
C ILE A 496 2.48 15.14 -16.46
N SER A 497 1.17 14.94 -16.61
CA SER A 497 0.46 15.32 -17.83
C SER A 497 -0.06 16.75 -17.78
N GLU A 498 -0.41 17.25 -16.57
CA GLU A 498 -0.98 18.60 -16.40
C GLU A 498 -0.74 19.11 -14.98
N ILE A 499 -0.45 20.40 -14.87
CA ILE A 499 -0.44 21.15 -13.60
C ILE A 499 -1.33 22.38 -13.76
N ARG A 500 -2.26 22.56 -12.81
CA ARG A 500 -3.11 23.73 -12.71
C ARG A 500 -2.92 24.44 -11.37
N ALA A 501 -2.82 25.77 -11.40
CA ALA A 501 -2.86 26.60 -10.20
C ALA A 501 -4.28 27.14 -9.99
N LEU A 502 -4.78 27.07 -8.76
CA LEU A 502 -6.04 27.69 -8.38
C LEU A 502 -5.82 29.19 -8.18
N THR A 503 -6.78 29.99 -8.63
CA THR A 503 -6.68 31.46 -8.57
C THR A 503 -7.26 32.06 -7.28
N GLY A 504 -7.91 31.23 -6.44
CA GLY A 504 -8.71 31.69 -5.32
C GLY A 504 -10.10 32.24 -5.70
N ALA A 505 -10.38 32.42 -7.00
CA ALA A 505 -11.66 32.94 -7.49
C ALA A 505 -12.63 31.83 -7.86
N MET A 506 -13.91 32.18 -7.94
CA MET A 506 -15.01 31.31 -8.32
C MET A 506 -15.71 31.85 -9.56
N GLU A 507 -16.02 30.96 -10.52
CA GLU A 507 -16.82 31.28 -11.69
C GLU A 507 -17.89 30.19 -11.87
N ALA A 508 -19.13 30.59 -12.08
CA ALA A 508 -20.29 29.70 -12.22
C ALA A 508 -20.38 28.64 -11.09
N GLY A 509 -20.01 28.98 -9.87
CA GLY A 509 -20.04 28.12 -8.69
C GLY A 509 -18.86 27.11 -8.59
N ARG A 510 -17.84 27.25 -9.42
CA ARG A 510 -16.65 26.39 -9.42
C ARG A 510 -15.36 27.19 -9.25
N PRO A 511 -14.30 26.60 -8.66
CA PRO A 511 -12.99 27.23 -8.61
C PRO A 511 -12.41 27.48 -10.01
N THR A 512 -11.79 28.65 -10.19
CA THR A 512 -11.07 28.96 -11.42
C THR A 512 -9.59 28.55 -11.31
N THR A 513 -9.01 28.14 -12.44
CA THR A 513 -7.63 27.66 -12.49
C THR A 513 -6.87 28.24 -13.67
N HIS A 514 -5.57 28.46 -13.49
CA HIS A 514 -4.62 28.68 -14.58
C HIS A 514 -3.90 27.38 -14.94
N LEU A 515 -3.67 27.17 -16.24
CA LEU A 515 -2.79 26.12 -16.70
C LEU A 515 -1.33 26.55 -16.46
N VAL A 516 -0.55 25.72 -15.78
CA VAL A 516 0.86 25.99 -15.49
C VAL A 516 1.77 25.08 -16.32
N TYR A 517 1.35 23.85 -16.52
CA TYR A 517 2.12 22.88 -17.30
C TYR A 517 1.18 21.91 -18.03
N ARG A 518 1.55 21.55 -19.25
CA ARG A 518 0.91 20.49 -20.02
C ARG A 518 1.95 19.71 -20.82
N ALA A 519 1.91 18.38 -20.72
CA ALA A 519 2.66 17.49 -21.60
C ALA A 519 1.87 17.25 -22.90
N GLY A 520 2.50 17.41 -24.04
CA GLY A 520 1.97 17.04 -25.33
C GLY A 520 2.05 15.53 -25.58
N ARG A 521 1.16 15.00 -26.42
CA ARG A 521 1.16 13.56 -26.80
C ARG A 521 2.35 13.17 -27.67
N ASP A 522 3.03 14.12 -28.26
CA ASP A 522 4.21 14.00 -29.14
C ASP A 522 5.53 14.09 -28.36
N GLY A 523 5.48 14.18 -27.04
CA GLY A 523 6.65 14.36 -26.17
C GLY A 523 7.05 15.83 -26.00
N SER A 524 6.32 16.78 -26.61
CA SER A 524 6.47 18.20 -26.32
C SER A 524 5.94 18.53 -24.92
N SER A 525 6.31 19.68 -24.41
CA SER A 525 5.74 20.21 -23.17
C SER A 525 5.59 21.72 -23.28
N GLU A 526 4.51 22.22 -22.68
CA GLU A 526 4.23 23.64 -22.55
C GLU A 526 4.29 24.02 -21.07
N PHE A 527 5.13 24.98 -20.74
CA PHE A 527 5.25 25.54 -19.41
C PHE A 527 4.80 27.00 -19.44
N PHE A 528 3.83 27.32 -18.62
CA PHE A 528 3.27 28.66 -18.47
C PHE A 528 3.62 29.22 -17.10
N GLN A 529 3.83 30.52 -17.01
CA GLN A 529 4.06 31.13 -15.71
C GLN A 529 2.85 30.92 -14.80
N PRO A 530 3.06 30.54 -13.53
CA PRO A 530 2.00 30.58 -12.53
C PRO A 530 1.36 31.98 -12.47
N GLY A 531 0.07 32.04 -12.13
CA GLY A 531 -0.59 33.34 -11.95
C GLY A 531 0.16 34.24 -10.94
N GLU A 532 0.06 35.57 -11.09
CA GLU A 532 0.85 36.54 -10.33
C GLU A 532 0.85 36.29 -8.81
N ASN A 533 -0.29 35.91 -8.24
CA ASN A 533 -0.40 35.65 -6.80
C ASN A 533 0.51 34.47 -6.38
N LEU A 534 0.44 33.33 -7.08
CA LEU A 534 1.26 32.18 -6.75
C LEU A 534 2.74 32.47 -7.02
N LEU A 535 3.04 33.19 -8.10
CA LEU A 535 4.41 33.57 -8.44
C LEU A 535 5.04 34.42 -7.33
N ALA A 536 4.35 35.45 -6.86
CA ALA A 536 4.82 36.29 -5.76
C ALA A 536 5.04 35.52 -4.45
N GLU A 537 4.25 34.48 -4.21
CA GLU A 537 4.38 33.63 -3.02
C GLU A 537 5.56 32.66 -3.09
N ILE A 538 5.94 32.19 -4.27
CA ILE A 538 7.02 31.21 -4.44
C ILE A 538 8.37 31.84 -4.84
N GLU A 539 8.37 33.05 -5.40
CA GLU A 539 9.58 33.76 -5.85
C GLU A 539 10.69 33.81 -4.77
N PRO A 540 10.40 34.10 -3.48
CA PRO A 540 11.43 34.09 -2.44
C PRO A 540 12.12 32.74 -2.23
N PHE A 541 11.55 31.65 -2.73
CA PHE A 541 12.03 30.27 -2.55
C PHE A 541 12.64 29.68 -3.83
N THR A 542 12.73 30.47 -4.91
CA THR A 542 13.38 30.08 -6.16
C THR A 542 14.88 30.38 -6.09
N GLY A 543 15.71 29.49 -6.64
CA GLY A 543 17.16 29.72 -6.71
C GLY A 543 17.99 29.45 -5.45
N GLU A 544 17.39 29.00 -4.35
CA GLU A 544 18.14 28.55 -3.18
C GLU A 544 18.80 27.18 -3.47
N GLU A 545 20.13 27.17 -3.55
CA GLU A 545 20.91 25.92 -3.55
C GLU A 545 20.64 25.16 -2.24
N VAL A 546 20.27 23.89 -2.39
CA VAL A 546 20.13 22.98 -1.25
C VAL A 546 21.52 22.64 -0.77
N THR A 547 22.04 23.37 0.22
CA THR A 547 23.11 22.83 1.04
C THR A 547 22.57 21.61 1.77
N ARG A 548 22.76 20.42 1.20
CA ARG A 548 22.54 19.16 1.90
C ARG A 548 23.55 19.06 3.03
N PRO A 549 23.11 18.89 4.28
CA PRO A 549 24.03 18.68 5.39
C PRO A 549 24.77 17.35 5.28
#